data_e07f09db5c5ec916543a538ee6011662
#
_entry.id   e07f09db5c5ec916543a538ee6011662
#
_cell.length_a   1.000
_cell.length_b   1.000
_cell.length_c   1.000
_cell.angle_alpha   90.00
_cell.angle_beta   90.00
_cell.angle_gamma   90.00
#
_symmetry.space_group_name_H-M   'P 1'
#
loop_
_entity.id
_entity.type
_entity.pdbx_description
1 polymer ?
#
loop_
_entity_poly.entity_id
_entity_poly.type
_entity_poly.pdbx_seq_one_letter_code
_entity_poly.pdbx_strand_id
1 'polypeptide(L)'
;MRGGDDMQEIYDNLFQETISYSDRHMSPRNLYLIRQPGRSLMVDTSFRFERDWKILRGMVEALGVSYKELDVFITHDHPDHTGLVPALQELGASVYMNPEETRKRADLLHCYLADEESRIQNLRIVGVTKKDTPDVYQAIMEYTGRAYAERGKAQDFPFIPVHPGQTLEYGEYQFDVVSLKGHTFGQCGLHEKRHGFLFCGDQIMTTIVPIVGSQQKDLGLLKCYMESLGDMKHRYADCRILPCHYGPIADVEKEANRIILGYLDKCEIMKGILEEDGGLMTTRDVGVRAYGRSQGPPDYRHFVSCTQIWAKTFSCLEFMYGEGLVERCEREGIIYWKRTEGAG
;
A
#
# COMPACT_ATOMS: atom_id res chain seq x y z
N MET A 1 -19.01 -23.61 -9.38
CA MET A 1 -18.83 -22.74 -8.22
C MET A 1 -18.18 -23.59 -7.15
N ARG A 2 -16.84 -23.67 -7.14
CA ARG A 2 -16.08 -24.41 -6.13
C ARG A 2 -15.43 -23.37 -5.25
N GLY A 3 -16.03 -23.07 -4.09
CA GLY A 3 -15.37 -22.36 -3.00
C GLY A 3 -14.85 -23.46 -2.07
N GLY A 4 -13.57 -23.47 -1.78
CA GLY A 4 -12.95 -24.34 -0.78
C GLY A 4 -11.77 -25.19 -1.23
N ASP A 5 -11.31 -25.08 -2.50
CA ASP A 5 -10.22 -25.95 -3.01
C ASP A 5 -8.82 -25.28 -2.92
N ASP A 6 -8.69 -24.04 -2.43
CA ASP A 6 -7.42 -23.29 -2.45
C ASP A 6 -6.82 -22.99 -1.06
N MET A 7 -7.52 -23.36 0.03
CA MET A 7 -6.99 -23.20 1.39
C MET A 7 -5.92 -24.26 1.68
N GLN A 8 -4.72 -23.82 2.07
CA GLN A 8 -3.58 -24.67 2.36
C GLN A 8 -3.08 -24.43 3.78
N GLU A 9 -2.78 -25.51 4.50
CA GLU A 9 -2.00 -25.44 5.73
C GLU A 9 -0.52 -25.33 5.36
N ILE A 10 0.11 -24.19 5.63
CA ILE A 10 1.50 -23.89 5.22
C ILE A 10 2.51 -24.08 6.36
N TYR A 11 2.04 -24.05 7.61
CA TYR A 11 2.70 -24.46 8.85
C TYR A 11 1.63 -25.01 9.80
N ASP A 12 2.01 -25.64 10.89
CA ASP A 12 1.08 -26.22 11.87
C ASP A 12 0.02 -25.21 12.31
N ASN A 13 -1.25 -25.46 12.01
CA ASN A 13 -2.38 -24.56 12.29
C ASN A 13 -2.28 -23.14 11.66
N LEU A 14 -1.36 -22.89 10.74
CA LEU A 14 -1.32 -21.69 9.91
C LEU A 14 -1.82 -22.01 8.50
N PHE A 15 -2.91 -21.41 8.13
CA PHE A 15 -3.61 -21.60 6.86
C PHE A 15 -3.48 -20.37 5.98
N GLN A 16 -3.34 -20.61 4.68
CA GLN A 16 -3.37 -19.58 3.64
C GLN A 16 -4.52 -19.89 2.67
N GLU A 17 -5.26 -18.85 2.29
CA GLU A 17 -6.18 -18.89 1.17
C GLU A 17 -5.91 -17.71 0.24
N THR A 18 -5.97 -17.91 -1.08
CA THR A 18 -5.68 -16.86 -2.05
C THR A 18 -6.93 -16.44 -2.81
N ILE A 19 -7.30 -15.18 -2.70
CA ILE A 19 -8.36 -14.56 -3.50
C ILE A 19 -7.76 -14.11 -4.82
N SER A 20 -8.15 -14.76 -5.92
CA SER A 20 -7.74 -14.39 -7.27
C SER A 20 -8.84 -13.58 -7.96
N TYR A 21 -8.47 -12.56 -8.73
CA TYR A 21 -9.41 -11.70 -9.44
C TYR A 21 -9.34 -11.97 -10.96
N SER A 22 -10.49 -11.92 -11.63
CA SER A 22 -10.56 -12.02 -13.09
C SER A 22 -10.05 -10.75 -13.79
N ASP A 23 -10.07 -9.61 -13.10
CA ASP A 23 -9.48 -8.38 -13.58
C ASP A 23 -7.95 -8.44 -13.37
N ARG A 24 -7.21 -8.47 -14.48
CA ARG A 24 -5.73 -8.49 -14.49
C ARG A 24 -5.06 -7.27 -13.84
N HIS A 25 -5.82 -6.23 -13.55
CA HIS A 25 -5.33 -5.03 -12.87
C HIS A 25 -5.43 -5.13 -11.34
N MET A 26 -6.07 -6.17 -10.83
CA MET A 26 -6.15 -6.46 -9.41
C MET A 26 -5.16 -7.58 -9.05
N SER A 27 -4.29 -7.29 -8.11
CA SER A 27 -3.36 -8.28 -7.57
C SER A 27 -4.09 -9.35 -6.74
N PRO A 28 -3.69 -10.62 -6.81
CA PRO A 28 -4.24 -11.65 -5.93
C PRO A 28 -3.98 -11.28 -4.48
N ARG A 29 -4.87 -11.68 -3.58
CA ARG A 29 -4.79 -11.40 -2.15
C ARG A 29 -4.61 -12.70 -1.37
N ASN A 30 -3.61 -12.77 -0.50
CA ASN A 30 -3.43 -13.87 0.43
C ASN A 30 -4.06 -13.52 1.78
N LEU A 31 -4.94 -14.39 2.26
CA LEU A 31 -5.46 -14.38 3.61
C LEU A 31 -4.65 -15.39 4.43
N TYR A 32 -4.22 -15.00 5.60
CA TYR A 32 -3.53 -15.88 6.54
C TYR A 32 -4.31 -15.98 7.83
N LEU A 33 -4.54 -17.20 8.32
CA LEU A 33 -5.22 -17.46 9.58
C LEU A 33 -4.47 -18.51 10.39
N ILE A 34 -4.12 -18.18 11.61
CA ILE A 34 -3.56 -19.07 12.61
C ILE A 34 -4.71 -19.49 13.52
N ARG A 35 -5.04 -20.79 13.46
CA ARG A 35 -6.08 -21.38 14.30
C ARG A 35 -5.51 -21.85 15.62
N GLN A 36 -6.01 -21.30 16.73
CA GLN A 36 -5.67 -21.75 18.06
C GLN A 36 -6.92 -21.80 18.95
N PRO A 37 -6.99 -22.72 19.91
CA PRO A 37 -8.08 -22.73 20.88
C PRO A 37 -8.14 -21.43 21.68
N GLY A 38 -9.32 -20.84 21.73
CA GLY A 38 -9.61 -19.63 22.52
C GLY A 38 -9.09 -18.30 21.97
N ARG A 39 -8.09 -18.32 21.07
CA ARG A 39 -7.57 -17.08 20.47
C ARG A 39 -6.83 -17.33 19.16
N SER A 40 -7.47 -17.06 18.04
CA SER A 40 -6.90 -17.20 16.69
C SER A 40 -6.45 -15.87 16.13
N LEU A 41 -5.55 -15.87 15.15
CA LEU A 41 -5.03 -14.68 14.50
C LEU A 41 -5.26 -14.72 13.00
N MET A 42 -5.85 -13.65 12.45
CA MET A 42 -5.86 -13.37 11.01
C MET A 42 -4.89 -12.21 10.73
N VAL A 43 -4.15 -12.28 9.63
CA VAL A 43 -3.29 -11.19 9.16
C VAL A 43 -3.92 -10.56 7.94
N ASP A 44 -4.29 -9.29 8.07
CA ASP A 44 -5.05 -8.50 7.11
C ASP A 44 -6.42 -9.10 6.74
N THR A 45 -7.16 -8.38 5.92
CA THR A 45 -8.43 -8.81 5.37
C THR A 45 -8.42 -8.69 3.84
N SER A 46 -9.48 -8.20 3.21
CA SER A 46 -9.56 -7.95 1.78
C SER A 46 -10.42 -6.74 1.48
N PHE A 47 -10.64 -6.44 0.19
CA PHE A 47 -11.60 -5.43 -0.23
C PHE A 47 -13.01 -5.70 0.28
N ARG A 48 -13.81 -4.65 0.45
CA ARG A 48 -15.23 -4.73 0.84
C ARG A 48 -16.11 -5.25 -0.29
N PHE A 49 -15.70 -6.35 -0.95
CA PHE A 49 -16.52 -7.03 -1.95
C PHE A 49 -17.27 -8.20 -1.32
N GLU A 50 -18.50 -8.42 -1.75
CA GLU A 50 -19.32 -9.56 -1.28
C GLU A 50 -18.63 -10.92 -1.55
N ARG A 51 -17.93 -11.03 -2.67
CA ARG A 51 -17.16 -12.21 -3.02
C ARG A 51 -16.02 -12.46 -2.02
N ASP A 52 -15.26 -11.43 -1.69
CA ASP A 52 -14.11 -11.53 -0.78
C ASP A 52 -14.60 -11.87 0.63
N TRP A 53 -15.71 -11.26 1.04
CA TRP A 53 -16.37 -11.60 2.29
C TRP A 53 -16.79 -13.08 2.35
N LYS A 54 -17.38 -13.63 1.27
CA LYS A 54 -17.76 -15.04 1.21
C LYS A 54 -16.57 -15.99 1.36
N ILE A 55 -15.42 -15.65 0.76
CA ILE A 55 -14.20 -16.45 0.85
C ILE A 55 -13.64 -16.38 2.26
N LEU A 56 -13.42 -15.18 2.80
CA LEU A 56 -12.89 -14.99 4.15
C LEU A 56 -13.78 -15.67 5.19
N ARG A 57 -15.08 -15.48 5.11
CA ARG A 57 -16.05 -16.13 6.00
C ARG A 57 -16.00 -17.65 5.88
N GLY A 58 -15.91 -18.16 4.65
CA GLY A 58 -15.77 -19.60 4.38
C GLY A 58 -14.53 -20.20 5.04
N MET A 59 -13.39 -19.49 4.98
CA MET A 59 -12.15 -19.88 5.65
C MET A 59 -12.32 -19.94 7.18
N VAL A 60 -12.89 -18.92 7.81
CA VAL A 60 -13.12 -18.85 9.27
C VAL A 60 -14.06 -19.97 9.71
N GLU A 61 -15.17 -20.19 8.98
CA GLU A 61 -16.17 -21.21 9.29
C GLU A 61 -15.60 -22.65 9.10
N ALA A 62 -14.86 -22.90 8.01
CA ALA A 62 -14.24 -24.20 7.74
C ALA A 62 -13.22 -24.61 8.81
N LEU A 63 -12.51 -23.63 9.37
CA LEU A 63 -11.56 -23.82 10.46
C LEU A 63 -12.20 -23.86 11.84
N GLY A 64 -13.53 -23.64 11.94
CA GLY A 64 -14.27 -23.65 13.18
C GLY A 64 -13.88 -22.55 14.18
N VAL A 65 -13.36 -21.42 13.68
CA VAL A 65 -12.94 -20.28 14.49
C VAL A 65 -14.14 -19.42 14.87
N SER A 66 -14.26 -19.10 16.15
CA SER A 66 -15.26 -18.14 16.65
C SER A 66 -14.77 -16.71 16.39
N TYR A 67 -15.63 -15.85 15.81
CA TYR A 67 -15.28 -14.44 15.61
C TYR A 67 -14.93 -13.69 16.91
N LYS A 68 -15.50 -14.10 18.04
CA LYS A 68 -15.19 -13.53 19.36
C LYS A 68 -13.81 -13.92 19.89
N GLU A 69 -13.22 -14.95 19.29
CA GLU A 69 -11.88 -15.47 19.58
C GLU A 69 -10.90 -15.16 18.44
N LEU A 70 -11.33 -14.33 17.47
CA LEU A 70 -10.52 -13.93 16.31
C LEU A 70 -9.93 -12.54 16.53
N ASP A 71 -8.61 -12.48 16.57
CA ASP A 71 -7.86 -11.26 16.46
C ASP A 71 -7.45 -11.05 15.00
N VAL A 72 -7.54 -9.80 14.53
CA VAL A 72 -7.13 -9.39 13.20
C VAL A 72 -5.99 -8.40 13.33
N PHE A 73 -4.81 -8.77 12.87
CA PHE A 73 -3.67 -7.86 12.80
C PHE A 73 -3.66 -7.19 11.43
N ILE A 74 -3.74 -5.87 11.40
CA ILE A 74 -3.67 -5.07 10.17
C ILE A 74 -2.24 -4.57 9.99
N THR A 75 -1.63 -4.98 8.87
CA THR A 75 -0.26 -4.58 8.55
C THR A 75 -0.18 -3.10 8.20
N HIS A 76 -1.17 -2.58 7.45
CA HIS A 76 -1.30 -1.19 7.05
C HIS A 76 -2.72 -0.83 6.59
N ASP A 77 -3.03 0.46 6.51
CA ASP A 77 -4.39 1.00 6.34
C ASP A 77 -4.81 1.15 4.85
N HIS A 78 -4.46 0.21 3.98
CA HIS A 78 -5.01 0.19 2.62
C HIS A 78 -6.34 -0.57 2.55
N PRO A 79 -7.26 -0.17 1.63
CA PRO A 79 -8.61 -0.75 1.56
C PRO A 79 -8.67 -2.23 1.28
N ASP A 80 -7.66 -2.77 0.64
CA ASP A 80 -7.54 -4.20 0.36
C ASP A 80 -6.95 -5.01 1.52
N HIS A 81 -6.57 -4.34 2.61
CA HIS A 81 -6.19 -4.95 3.89
C HIS A 81 -7.25 -4.73 4.97
N THR A 82 -8.00 -3.64 4.88
CA THR A 82 -8.93 -3.20 5.93
C THR A 82 -10.40 -3.30 5.55
N GLY A 83 -10.73 -3.56 4.27
CA GLY A 83 -12.10 -3.41 3.76
C GLY A 83 -13.14 -4.29 4.44
N LEU A 84 -12.77 -5.46 4.98
CA LEU A 84 -13.66 -6.36 5.69
C LEU A 84 -13.61 -6.23 7.21
N VAL A 85 -12.75 -5.36 7.75
CA VAL A 85 -12.62 -5.12 9.19
C VAL A 85 -13.96 -4.79 9.86
N PRO A 86 -14.80 -3.86 9.35
CA PRO A 86 -16.06 -3.55 10.00
C PRO A 86 -16.99 -4.76 10.12
N ALA A 87 -17.05 -5.59 9.08
CA ALA A 87 -17.90 -6.79 9.11
C ALA A 87 -17.41 -7.83 10.15
N LEU A 88 -16.10 -7.98 10.31
CA LEU A 88 -15.53 -8.86 11.33
C LEU A 88 -15.78 -8.32 12.75
N GLN A 89 -15.67 -7.00 12.95
CA GLN A 89 -15.95 -6.36 14.24
C GLN A 89 -17.42 -6.48 14.65
N GLU A 90 -18.35 -6.36 13.71
CA GLU A 90 -19.78 -6.60 13.97
C GLU A 90 -20.05 -8.01 14.48
N LEU A 91 -19.22 -8.99 14.11
CA LEU A 91 -19.29 -10.38 14.59
C LEU A 91 -18.49 -10.62 15.87
N GLY A 92 -17.75 -9.65 16.36
CA GLY A 92 -17.05 -9.67 17.63
C GLY A 92 -15.52 -9.82 17.56
N ALA A 93 -14.92 -9.76 16.37
CA ALA A 93 -13.46 -9.82 16.24
C ALA A 93 -12.76 -8.57 16.81
N SER A 94 -11.58 -8.77 17.39
CA SER A 94 -10.71 -7.70 17.85
C SER A 94 -9.71 -7.32 16.76
N VAL A 95 -9.41 -6.03 16.60
CA VAL A 95 -8.52 -5.53 15.54
C VAL A 95 -7.32 -4.84 16.14
N TYR A 96 -6.13 -5.16 15.65
CA TYR A 96 -4.85 -4.60 16.07
C TYR A 96 -4.20 -3.88 14.91
N MET A 97 -3.75 -2.65 15.10
CA MET A 97 -3.06 -1.86 14.08
C MET A 97 -2.09 -0.86 14.71
N ASN A 98 -1.03 -0.51 13.99
CA ASN A 98 -0.13 0.55 14.40
C ASN A 98 -0.83 1.92 14.25
N PRO A 99 -0.95 2.74 15.33
CA PRO A 99 -1.62 4.03 15.25
C PRO A 99 -0.91 5.05 14.34
N GLU A 100 0.35 4.84 13.97
CA GLU A 100 1.01 5.71 12.99
C GLU A 100 0.35 5.65 11.59
N GLU A 101 -0.37 4.57 11.26
CA GLU A 101 -1.16 4.45 10.04
C GLU A 101 -2.25 5.54 9.95
N THR A 102 -2.92 5.83 11.05
CA THR A 102 -3.97 6.86 11.08
C THR A 102 -3.42 8.27 11.29
N ARG A 103 -2.27 8.42 11.94
CA ARG A 103 -1.65 9.73 12.21
C ARG A 103 -0.96 10.34 11.01
N LYS A 104 -0.42 9.50 10.12
CA LYS A 104 0.38 9.92 8.96
C LYS A 104 -0.14 9.26 7.69
N ARG A 105 -1.45 9.32 7.48
CA ARG A 105 -2.05 8.81 6.26
C ARG A 105 -1.42 9.52 5.05
N ALA A 106 -0.60 8.79 4.34
CA ALA A 106 -0.05 9.22 3.06
C ALA A 106 -0.81 8.60 1.89
N ASP A 107 -1.80 7.75 2.19
CA ASP A 107 -2.52 6.98 1.20
C ASP A 107 -3.39 7.87 0.31
N LEU A 108 -3.18 7.70 -0.98
CA LEU A 108 -3.90 8.35 -2.05
C LEU A 108 -5.40 8.12 -2.02
N LEU A 109 -5.81 6.89 -1.74
CA LEU A 109 -7.22 6.53 -1.83
C LEU A 109 -8.00 7.26 -0.72
N HIS A 110 -7.45 7.37 0.48
CA HIS A 110 -8.02 8.18 1.56
C HIS A 110 -8.07 9.66 1.18
N CYS A 111 -7.03 10.17 0.54
CA CYS A 111 -6.99 11.56 0.08
C CYS A 111 -8.05 11.85 -0.99
N TYR A 112 -8.30 10.90 -1.91
CA TYR A 112 -9.30 11.08 -2.98
C TYR A 112 -10.71 10.66 -2.58
N LEU A 113 -10.89 9.79 -1.60
CA LEU A 113 -12.19 9.44 -1.00
C LEU A 113 -12.53 10.29 0.23
N ALA A 114 -11.72 11.32 0.52
CA ALA A 114 -12.02 12.37 1.50
C ALA A 114 -13.14 13.30 0.99
N ASP A 115 -13.28 14.43 1.62
CA ASP A 115 -14.19 15.48 1.15
C ASP A 115 -13.71 16.10 -0.20
N GLU A 116 -14.59 16.88 -0.82
CA GLU A 116 -14.32 17.50 -2.13
C GLU A 116 -13.14 18.47 -2.08
N GLU A 117 -12.98 19.22 -0.99
CA GLU A 117 -11.90 20.19 -0.84
C GLU A 117 -10.54 19.50 -0.81
N SER A 118 -10.41 18.42 -0.04
CA SER A 118 -9.20 17.58 0.01
C SER A 118 -8.86 17.00 -1.36
N ARG A 119 -9.87 16.54 -2.12
CA ARG A 119 -9.65 16.05 -3.50
C ARG A 119 -9.11 17.13 -4.40
N ILE A 120 -9.68 18.33 -4.36
CA ILE A 120 -9.23 19.48 -5.17
C ILE A 120 -7.79 19.84 -4.81
N GLN A 121 -7.44 19.88 -3.53
CA GLN A 121 -6.09 20.17 -3.09
C GLN A 121 -5.08 19.11 -3.57
N ASN A 122 -5.40 17.84 -3.45
CA ASN A 122 -4.53 16.75 -3.90
C ASN A 122 -4.31 16.75 -5.42
N LEU A 123 -5.34 17.06 -6.20
CA LEU A 123 -5.21 17.24 -7.65
C LEU A 123 -4.34 18.44 -7.98
N ARG A 124 -4.54 19.55 -7.29
CA ARG A 124 -3.78 20.79 -7.50
C ARG A 124 -2.29 20.60 -7.25
N ILE A 125 -1.92 19.94 -6.16
CA ILE A 125 -0.51 19.68 -5.80
C ILE A 125 0.25 19.05 -6.96
N VAL A 126 -0.35 18.10 -7.68
CA VAL A 126 0.30 17.41 -8.80
C VAL A 126 0.14 18.10 -10.16
N GLY A 127 -0.51 19.26 -10.22
CA GLY A 127 -0.70 20.03 -11.44
C GLY A 127 -1.97 19.70 -12.22
N VAL A 128 -2.98 19.12 -11.57
CA VAL A 128 -4.31 18.92 -12.18
C VAL A 128 -5.26 19.97 -11.65
N THR A 129 -5.67 20.90 -12.54
CA THR A 129 -6.56 22.01 -12.19
C THR A 129 -7.71 22.11 -13.17
N LYS A 130 -8.81 22.73 -12.74
CA LYS A 130 -9.93 23.01 -13.63
C LYS A 130 -9.57 23.97 -14.77
N LYS A 131 -8.56 24.85 -14.54
CA LYS A 131 -8.12 25.83 -15.51
C LYS A 131 -7.21 25.23 -16.59
N ASP A 132 -6.20 24.47 -16.15
CA ASP A 132 -5.11 24.05 -17.04
C ASP A 132 -5.33 22.64 -17.62
N THR A 133 -6.12 21.81 -16.94
CA THR A 133 -6.42 20.42 -17.31
C THR A 133 -7.89 20.08 -17.11
N PRO A 134 -8.85 20.83 -17.72
CA PRO A 134 -10.28 20.75 -17.40
C PRO A 134 -10.85 19.32 -17.57
N ASP A 135 -10.50 18.63 -18.65
CA ASP A 135 -11.03 17.30 -18.95
C ASP A 135 -10.57 16.25 -17.94
N VAL A 136 -9.26 16.28 -17.60
CA VAL A 136 -8.67 15.39 -16.59
C VAL A 136 -9.27 15.66 -15.22
N TYR A 137 -9.34 16.95 -14.86
CA TYR A 137 -9.94 17.39 -13.61
C TYR A 137 -11.38 16.90 -13.46
N GLN A 138 -12.22 17.15 -14.48
CA GLN A 138 -13.63 16.78 -14.44
C GLN A 138 -13.80 15.25 -14.36
N ALA A 139 -13.07 14.48 -15.17
CA ALA A 139 -13.14 13.04 -15.14
C ALA A 139 -12.79 12.47 -13.76
N ILE A 140 -11.76 12.99 -13.10
CA ILE A 140 -11.36 12.55 -11.77
C ILE A 140 -12.40 12.91 -10.72
N MET A 141 -12.93 14.13 -10.75
CA MET A 141 -13.98 14.56 -9.82
C MET A 141 -15.25 13.71 -9.95
N GLU A 142 -15.64 13.35 -11.17
CA GLU A 142 -16.77 12.44 -11.40
C GLU A 142 -16.52 11.04 -10.87
N TYR A 143 -15.35 10.46 -11.15
CA TYR A 143 -14.99 9.12 -10.68
C TYR A 143 -14.90 9.03 -9.16
N THR A 144 -14.21 9.97 -8.53
CA THR A 144 -14.08 10.00 -7.08
C THR A 144 -15.39 10.30 -6.39
N GLY A 145 -16.22 11.16 -6.98
CA GLY A 145 -17.57 11.43 -6.49
C GLY A 145 -18.46 10.19 -6.51
N ARG A 146 -18.44 9.40 -7.59
CA ARG A 146 -19.16 8.11 -7.67
C ARG A 146 -18.60 7.09 -6.67
N ALA A 147 -17.28 6.92 -6.63
CA ALA A 147 -16.66 6.00 -5.71
C ALA A 147 -16.96 6.36 -4.24
N TYR A 148 -17.00 7.64 -3.92
CA TYR A 148 -17.40 8.12 -2.60
C TYR A 148 -18.89 7.83 -2.31
N ALA A 149 -19.78 8.05 -3.28
CA ALA A 149 -21.19 7.77 -3.12
C ALA A 149 -21.49 6.27 -2.96
N GLU A 150 -20.76 5.41 -3.67
CA GLU A 150 -20.95 3.96 -3.65
C GLU A 150 -20.28 3.28 -2.43
N ARG A 151 -19.11 3.74 -2.01
CA ARG A 151 -18.30 3.07 -0.99
C ARG A 151 -18.29 3.80 0.34
N GLY A 152 -18.78 5.02 0.39
CA GLY A 152 -18.69 5.90 1.55
C GLY A 152 -17.27 6.43 1.77
N LYS A 153 -17.14 7.27 2.78
CA LYS A 153 -15.85 7.74 3.30
C LYS A 153 -15.03 6.51 3.71
N ALA A 154 -13.73 6.51 3.43
CA ALA A 154 -12.82 5.52 3.99
C ALA A 154 -13.11 5.40 5.50
N GLN A 155 -13.55 4.22 5.93
CA GLN A 155 -14.09 4.09 7.28
C GLN A 155 -12.94 4.02 8.27
N ASP A 156 -12.94 4.96 9.21
CA ASP A 156 -12.23 4.78 10.45
C ASP A 156 -12.94 3.67 11.25
N PHE A 157 -12.18 2.71 11.68
CA PHE A 157 -12.65 1.64 12.56
C PHE A 157 -11.87 1.68 13.87
N PRO A 158 -12.50 1.31 15.03
CA PRO A 158 -11.78 1.20 16.29
C PRO A 158 -10.76 0.05 16.23
N PHE A 159 -9.58 0.26 16.78
CA PHE A 159 -8.55 -0.78 16.88
C PHE A 159 -7.80 -0.70 18.21
N ILE A 160 -7.19 -1.81 18.59
CA ILE A 160 -6.28 -1.89 19.71
C ILE A 160 -4.90 -1.50 19.19
N PRO A 161 -4.27 -0.45 19.76
CA PRO A 161 -2.96 0.00 19.28
C PRO A 161 -1.89 -1.06 19.53
N VAL A 162 -1.08 -1.31 18.51
CA VAL A 162 0.09 -2.16 18.60
C VAL A 162 1.29 -1.45 17.98
N HIS A 163 2.46 -1.61 18.58
CA HIS A 163 3.67 -0.88 18.21
C HIS A 163 4.83 -1.84 17.88
N PRO A 164 5.73 -1.47 16.97
CA PRO A 164 6.98 -2.19 16.77
C PRO A 164 7.73 -2.42 18.09
N GLY A 165 8.26 -3.63 18.27
CA GLY A 165 8.92 -4.08 19.48
C GLY A 165 8.01 -4.78 20.49
N GLN A 166 6.71 -4.78 20.30
CA GLN A 166 5.78 -5.62 21.06
C GLN A 166 5.79 -7.05 20.55
N THR A 167 5.42 -7.99 21.40
CA THR A 167 5.27 -9.40 21.06
C THR A 167 3.81 -9.82 21.23
N LEU A 168 3.30 -10.60 20.27
CA LEU A 168 1.97 -11.21 20.28
C LEU A 168 2.12 -12.72 20.33
N GLU A 169 1.31 -13.40 21.15
CA GLU A 169 1.37 -14.84 21.34
C GLU A 169 0.05 -15.51 20.94
N TYR A 170 0.15 -16.58 20.11
CA TYR A 170 -0.97 -17.37 19.63
C TYR A 170 -0.59 -18.86 19.66
N GLY A 171 -0.89 -19.53 20.77
CA GLY A 171 -0.49 -20.91 21.01
C GLY A 171 1.02 -21.09 21.01
N GLU A 172 1.56 -21.83 20.06
CA GLU A 172 2.99 -22.06 19.91
C GLU A 172 3.72 -20.92 19.15
N TYR A 173 2.97 -20.04 18.49
CA TYR A 173 3.54 -18.93 17.72
C TYR A 173 3.78 -17.71 18.60
N GLN A 174 4.98 -17.14 18.44
CA GLN A 174 5.38 -15.91 19.08
C GLN A 174 5.83 -14.90 18.01
N PHE A 175 5.07 -13.85 17.84
CA PHE A 175 5.30 -12.82 16.82
C PHE A 175 5.91 -11.57 17.41
N ASP A 176 7.09 -11.17 16.94
CA ASP A 176 7.57 -9.82 17.15
C ASP A 176 6.92 -8.89 16.12
N VAL A 177 6.28 -7.83 16.59
CA VAL A 177 5.80 -6.74 15.73
C VAL A 177 7.00 -5.94 15.26
N VAL A 178 7.21 -5.88 13.95
CA VAL A 178 8.37 -5.23 13.35
C VAL A 178 7.95 -4.07 12.46
N SER A 179 8.73 -2.98 12.47
CA SER A 179 8.48 -1.83 11.60
C SER A 179 8.93 -2.14 10.18
N LEU A 180 8.05 -1.93 9.21
CA LEU A 180 8.29 -2.08 7.77
C LEU A 180 7.84 -0.81 7.04
N LYS A 181 8.40 0.34 7.46
CA LYS A 181 8.02 1.66 6.94
C LYS A 181 8.33 1.83 5.47
N GLY A 182 7.43 2.53 4.77
CA GLY A 182 7.72 3.11 3.48
C GLY A 182 6.66 2.84 2.42
N HIS A 183 6.06 1.65 2.36
CA HIS A 183 4.86 1.45 1.56
C HIS A 183 3.73 2.32 2.11
N THR A 184 3.51 2.24 3.42
CA THR A 184 2.86 3.27 4.24
C THR A 184 3.80 3.69 5.39
N PHE A 185 3.44 4.75 6.11
CA PHE A 185 4.34 5.28 7.14
C PHE A 185 4.34 4.46 8.43
N GLY A 186 3.25 3.81 8.74
CA GLY A 186 3.06 3.01 9.96
C GLY A 186 3.09 1.50 9.71
N GLN A 187 3.33 1.02 8.48
CA GLN A 187 3.29 -0.40 8.16
C GLN A 187 4.13 -1.22 9.11
N CYS A 188 3.53 -2.29 9.62
CA CYS A 188 4.17 -3.29 10.47
C CYS A 188 4.05 -4.68 9.87
N GLY A 189 5.00 -5.54 10.22
CA GLY A 189 4.95 -6.97 9.96
C GLY A 189 4.94 -7.78 11.25
N LEU A 190 4.72 -9.09 11.12
CA LEU A 190 4.80 -10.06 12.19
C LEU A 190 5.91 -11.06 11.90
N HIS A 191 6.98 -11.00 12.68
CA HIS A 191 8.13 -11.89 12.56
C HIS A 191 8.04 -13.04 13.55
N GLU A 192 7.97 -14.26 13.03
CA GLU A 192 8.00 -15.48 13.81
C GLU A 192 9.39 -16.14 13.71
N LYS A 193 10.15 -16.06 14.81
CA LYS A 193 11.56 -16.48 14.83
C LYS A 193 11.77 -17.97 14.84
N ARG A 194 10.89 -18.71 15.51
CA ARG A 194 11.07 -20.17 15.70
C ARG A 194 10.94 -20.94 14.39
N HIS A 195 9.98 -20.55 13.56
CA HIS A 195 9.72 -21.19 12.27
C HIS A 195 10.34 -20.41 11.09
N GLY A 196 10.94 -19.24 11.36
CA GLY A 196 11.67 -18.47 10.38
C GLY A 196 10.80 -17.88 9.27
N PHE A 197 9.67 -17.23 9.61
CA PHE A 197 8.85 -16.53 8.62
C PHE A 197 8.42 -15.13 9.06
N LEU A 198 8.08 -14.29 8.08
CA LEU A 198 7.64 -12.91 8.28
C LEU A 198 6.41 -12.62 7.43
N PHE A 199 5.31 -12.23 8.06
CA PHE A 199 4.21 -11.53 7.37
C PHE A 199 4.62 -10.08 7.15
N CYS A 200 4.75 -9.67 5.90
CA CYS A 200 5.34 -8.38 5.56
C CYS A 200 4.36 -7.36 4.99
N GLY A 201 3.07 -7.67 4.92
CA GLY A 201 2.12 -6.83 4.21
C GLY A 201 2.56 -6.60 2.77
N ASP A 202 2.60 -5.35 2.36
CA ASP A 202 2.98 -4.91 1.01
C ASP A 202 4.42 -4.37 0.92
N GLN A 203 5.28 -4.73 1.88
CA GLN A 203 6.66 -4.24 1.89
C GLN A 203 7.48 -4.76 0.71
N ILE A 204 7.30 -6.02 0.34
CA ILE A 204 8.06 -6.67 -0.72
C ILE A 204 7.18 -7.69 -1.45
N MET A 205 7.28 -7.74 -2.79
CA MET A 205 6.49 -8.62 -3.67
C MET A 205 7.34 -9.08 -4.85
N THR A 206 7.04 -10.27 -5.39
CA THR A 206 7.80 -10.87 -6.49
C THR A 206 7.46 -10.29 -7.86
N THR A 207 6.20 -10.00 -8.12
CA THR A 207 5.69 -9.74 -9.49
C THR A 207 5.69 -8.26 -9.84
N ILE A 208 5.43 -7.40 -8.87
CA ILE A 208 5.34 -5.95 -9.07
C ILE A 208 6.30 -5.21 -8.14
N VAL A 209 6.56 -3.96 -8.46
CA VAL A 209 7.19 -3.02 -7.53
C VAL A 209 6.08 -2.38 -6.71
N PRO A 210 6.03 -2.60 -5.39
CA PRO A 210 5.04 -1.97 -4.52
C PRO A 210 5.01 -0.45 -4.72
N ILE A 211 3.83 0.13 -4.65
CA ILE A 211 3.68 1.57 -4.85
C ILE A 211 4.02 2.28 -3.54
N VAL A 212 5.02 3.14 -3.59
CA VAL A 212 5.26 4.13 -2.54
C VAL A 212 4.68 5.43 -3.06
N GLY A 213 3.46 5.74 -2.63
CA GLY A 213 2.69 6.84 -3.17
C GLY A 213 2.31 7.85 -2.10
N SER A 214 2.78 9.08 -2.22
CA SER A 214 2.37 10.20 -1.38
C SER A 214 2.27 11.47 -2.20
N GLN A 215 1.40 12.37 -1.74
CA GLN A 215 1.33 13.75 -2.22
C GLN A 215 1.60 14.74 -1.07
N GLN A 216 2.15 14.24 0.03
CA GLN A 216 2.56 15.05 1.17
C GLN A 216 4.02 15.45 1.06
N LYS A 217 4.29 16.74 1.19
CA LYS A 217 5.64 17.31 1.18
C LYS A 217 6.44 16.84 2.40
N ASP A 218 7.73 16.70 2.21
CA ASP A 218 8.73 16.48 3.28
C ASP A 218 8.49 15.22 4.13
N LEU A 219 7.72 14.26 3.62
CA LEU A 219 7.43 13.01 4.31
C LEU A 219 8.59 12.01 4.25
N GLY A 220 9.42 12.08 3.20
CA GLY A 220 10.57 11.19 2.99
C GLY A 220 10.21 9.70 2.83
N LEU A 221 9.00 9.41 2.37
CA LEU A 221 8.42 8.06 2.36
C LEU A 221 9.27 7.07 1.53
N LEU A 222 9.70 7.48 0.32
CA LEU A 222 10.51 6.60 -0.53
C LEU A 222 11.90 6.33 0.07
N LYS A 223 12.51 7.31 0.75
CA LYS A 223 13.76 7.11 1.47
C LYS A 223 13.59 6.07 2.58
N CYS A 224 12.57 6.24 3.42
CA CYS A 224 12.23 5.27 4.46
C CYS A 224 11.99 3.87 3.90
N TYR A 225 11.34 3.77 2.73
CA TYR A 225 11.08 2.49 2.07
C TYR A 225 12.36 1.79 1.63
N MET A 226 13.26 2.51 0.96
CA MET A 226 14.54 1.95 0.51
C MET A 226 15.44 1.54 1.69
N GLU A 227 15.47 2.34 2.75
CA GLU A 227 16.18 2.01 4.00
C GLU A 227 15.59 0.76 4.65
N SER A 228 14.26 0.66 4.74
CA SER A 228 13.56 -0.52 5.29
C SER A 228 13.82 -1.79 4.48
N LEU A 229 13.82 -1.71 3.13
CA LEU A 229 14.21 -2.83 2.27
C LEU A 229 15.68 -3.21 2.45
N GLY A 230 16.56 -2.22 2.64
CA GLY A 230 17.96 -2.45 2.99
C GLY A 230 18.12 -3.23 4.30
N ASP A 231 17.38 -2.83 5.32
CA ASP A 231 17.35 -3.54 6.61
C ASP A 231 16.81 -4.97 6.48
N MET A 232 15.76 -5.18 5.66
CA MET A 232 15.17 -6.50 5.45
C MET A 232 16.17 -7.51 4.90
N LYS A 233 17.04 -7.11 3.97
CA LYS A 233 18.08 -7.98 3.38
C LYS A 233 19.02 -8.59 4.43
N HIS A 234 19.24 -7.88 5.52
CA HIS A 234 20.15 -8.32 6.58
C HIS A 234 19.42 -9.03 7.71
N ARG A 235 18.25 -8.50 8.12
CA ARG A 235 17.55 -9.01 9.30
C ARG A 235 16.73 -10.26 9.03
N TYR A 236 16.22 -10.40 7.79
CA TYR A 236 15.27 -11.46 7.42
C TYR A 236 15.76 -12.28 6.21
N ALA A 237 17.08 -12.31 5.97
CA ALA A 237 17.68 -13.07 4.87
C ALA A 237 17.29 -14.55 4.87
N ASP A 238 17.23 -15.16 6.05
CA ASP A 238 16.92 -16.57 6.23
C ASP A 238 15.42 -16.83 6.50
N CYS A 239 14.58 -15.80 6.43
CA CYS A 239 13.15 -15.92 6.65
C CYS A 239 12.40 -16.20 5.35
N ARG A 240 11.38 -17.06 5.43
CA ARG A 240 10.36 -17.15 4.39
C ARG A 240 9.43 -15.94 4.52
N ILE A 241 9.42 -15.09 3.53
CA ILE A 241 8.54 -13.92 3.52
C ILE A 241 7.17 -14.31 2.98
N LEU A 242 6.13 -13.97 3.73
CA LEU A 242 4.73 -14.23 3.43
C LEU A 242 4.03 -12.88 3.13
N PRO A 243 4.03 -12.44 1.86
CA PRO A 243 3.40 -11.18 1.48
C PRO A 243 1.90 -11.33 1.33
N CYS A 244 1.16 -10.23 1.45
CA CYS A 244 -0.28 -10.22 1.23
C CYS A 244 -0.69 -10.37 -0.24
N HIS A 245 0.26 -10.26 -1.17
CA HIS A 245 0.05 -10.45 -2.60
C HIS A 245 1.07 -11.43 -3.19
N TYR A 246 0.65 -12.20 -4.19
CA TYR A 246 1.48 -13.13 -4.94
C TYR A 246 2.07 -14.27 -4.08
N GLY A 247 3.12 -14.90 -4.55
CA GLY A 247 3.75 -16.03 -3.86
C GLY A 247 4.74 -15.62 -2.76
N PRO A 248 5.11 -16.57 -1.89
CA PRO A 248 6.13 -16.35 -0.86
C PRO A 248 7.49 -16.04 -1.48
N ILE A 249 8.31 -15.29 -0.74
CA ILE A 249 9.65 -14.86 -1.18
C ILE A 249 10.69 -15.64 -0.38
N ALA A 250 11.57 -16.34 -1.09
CA ALA A 250 12.68 -17.09 -0.52
C ALA A 250 14.01 -16.34 -0.59
N ASP A 251 14.17 -15.45 -1.57
CA ASP A 251 15.37 -14.64 -1.78
C ASP A 251 15.05 -13.16 -1.55
N VAL A 252 15.15 -12.76 -0.29
CA VAL A 252 14.82 -11.40 0.16
C VAL A 252 15.78 -10.37 -0.45
N GLU A 253 17.06 -10.69 -0.55
CA GLU A 253 18.08 -9.79 -1.08
C GLU A 253 17.81 -9.46 -2.56
N LYS A 254 17.57 -10.48 -3.37
CA LYS A 254 17.26 -10.33 -4.79
C LYS A 254 16.03 -9.44 -5.01
N GLU A 255 14.94 -9.73 -4.31
CA GLU A 255 13.71 -8.99 -4.51
C GLU A 255 13.79 -7.55 -3.96
N ALA A 256 14.42 -7.33 -2.81
CA ALA A 256 14.66 -6.00 -2.28
C ALA A 256 15.53 -5.16 -3.22
N ASN A 257 16.62 -5.74 -3.74
CA ASN A 257 17.48 -5.07 -4.71
C ASN A 257 16.73 -4.73 -6.01
N ARG A 258 15.90 -5.65 -6.51
CA ARG A 258 15.06 -5.41 -7.72
C ARG A 258 14.14 -4.20 -7.51
N ILE A 259 13.52 -4.09 -6.35
CA ILE A 259 12.60 -3.00 -6.03
C ILE A 259 13.37 -1.68 -5.89
N ILE A 260 14.46 -1.66 -5.13
CA ILE A 260 15.29 -0.46 -4.92
C ILE A 260 15.81 0.06 -6.27
N LEU A 261 16.41 -0.81 -7.08
CA LEU A 261 16.91 -0.44 -8.41
C LEU A 261 15.78 0.08 -9.32
N GLY A 262 14.60 -0.54 -9.27
CA GLY A 262 13.45 -0.08 -10.05
C GLY A 262 12.97 1.33 -9.68
N TYR A 263 13.14 1.77 -8.42
CA TYR A 263 12.88 3.15 -8.02
C TYR A 263 14.00 4.09 -8.45
N LEU A 264 15.26 3.71 -8.27
CA LEU A 264 16.40 4.52 -8.69
C LEU A 264 16.42 4.75 -10.20
N ASP A 265 16.15 3.73 -11.00
CA ASP A 265 16.00 3.84 -12.45
C ASP A 265 14.91 4.84 -12.85
N LYS A 266 13.78 4.85 -12.13
CA LYS A 266 12.72 5.82 -12.35
C LYS A 266 13.13 7.24 -11.96
N CYS A 267 13.89 7.42 -10.90
CA CYS A 267 14.45 8.72 -10.53
C CYS A 267 15.40 9.23 -11.62
N GLU A 268 16.28 8.39 -12.16
CA GLU A 268 17.18 8.78 -13.25
C GLU A 268 16.42 9.18 -14.53
N ILE A 269 15.37 8.43 -14.90
CA ILE A 269 14.50 8.81 -16.03
C ILE A 269 13.85 10.17 -15.80
N MET A 270 13.31 10.42 -14.60
CA MET A 270 12.66 11.70 -14.26
C MET A 270 13.66 12.85 -14.23
N LYS A 271 14.86 12.62 -13.73
CA LYS A 271 15.97 13.58 -13.76
C LYS A 271 16.31 13.99 -15.19
N GLY A 272 16.45 13.03 -16.10
CA GLY A 272 16.70 13.30 -17.53
C GLY A 272 15.57 14.09 -18.19
N ILE A 273 14.31 13.80 -17.85
CA ILE A 273 13.14 14.54 -18.34
C ILE A 273 13.20 16.02 -17.92
N LEU A 274 13.53 16.30 -16.66
CA LEU A 274 13.65 17.65 -16.13
C LEU A 274 14.84 18.41 -16.75
N GLU A 275 15.93 17.70 -17.04
CA GLU A 275 17.10 18.27 -17.72
C GLU A 275 16.81 18.65 -19.17
N GLU A 276 16.15 17.76 -19.94
CA GLU A 276 15.74 18.02 -21.32
C GLU A 276 14.76 19.19 -21.44
N ASP A 277 13.83 19.32 -20.49
CA ASP A 277 12.83 20.40 -20.48
C ASP A 277 13.45 21.74 -20.13
N GLY A 278 14.39 21.76 -19.19
CA GLY A 278 15.10 22.94 -18.71
C GLY A 278 14.23 23.94 -17.95
N GLY A 279 12.94 23.69 -17.82
CA GLY A 279 11.95 24.55 -17.18
C GLY A 279 11.34 23.95 -15.91
N LEU A 280 10.24 24.55 -15.50
CA LEU A 280 9.43 24.08 -14.37
C LEU A 280 8.35 23.12 -14.88
N MET A 281 8.37 21.89 -14.40
CA MET A 281 7.37 20.88 -14.73
C MET A 281 6.51 20.52 -13.52
N THR A 282 5.24 20.22 -13.74
CA THR A 282 4.37 19.65 -12.69
C THR A 282 4.69 18.17 -12.47
N THR A 283 4.31 17.64 -11.31
CA THR A 283 4.41 16.18 -11.04
C THR A 283 3.69 15.36 -12.11
N ARG A 284 2.50 15.81 -12.54
CA ARG A 284 1.73 15.18 -13.59
C ARG A 284 2.52 15.10 -14.90
N ASP A 285 3.12 16.18 -15.34
CA ASP A 285 3.82 16.23 -16.64
C ASP A 285 5.07 15.38 -16.64
N VAL A 286 5.83 15.39 -15.55
CA VAL A 286 6.96 14.45 -15.35
C VAL A 286 6.48 13.01 -15.38
N GLY A 287 5.42 12.68 -14.64
CA GLY A 287 4.87 11.33 -14.58
C GLY A 287 4.36 10.83 -15.93
N VAL A 288 3.65 11.67 -16.70
CA VAL A 288 3.18 11.32 -18.04
C VAL A 288 4.36 10.96 -18.95
N ARG A 289 5.43 11.76 -18.95
CA ARG A 289 6.64 11.48 -19.76
C ARG A 289 7.40 10.24 -19.26
N ALA A 290 7.58 10.10 -17.96
CA ALA A 290 8.35 9.00 -17.37
C ALA A 290 7.70 7.62 -17.54
N TYR A 291 6.38 7.57 -17.66
CA TYR A 291 5.63 6.31 -17.81
C TYR A 291 5.03 6.11 -19.21
N GLY A 292 5.25 7.04 -20.15
CA GLY A 292 4.79 6.95 -21.54
C GLY A 292 3.26 6.84 -21.66
N ARG A 293 2.50 7.46 -20.75
CA ARG A 293 1.04 7.35 -20.72
C ARG A 293 0.36 8.60 -21.28
N SER A 294 -0.82 8.41 -21.88
CA SER A 294 -1.64 9.51 -22.39
C SER A 294 -2.15 10.43 -21.27
N GLN A 295 -2.46 11.65 -21.62
CA GLN A 295 -2.73 12.73 -20.68
C GLN A 295 -4.12 12.73 -20.03
N GLY A 296 -4.98 11.77 -20.32
CA GLY A 296 -6.35 11.78 -19.81
C GLY A 296 -6.83 10.43 -19.28
N PRO A 297 -7.72 10.41 -18.28
CA PRO A 297 -8.41 9.22 -17.86
C PRO A 297 -9.66 9.05 -18.73
N PRO A 298 -9.70 8.10 -19.67
CA PRO A 298 -10.93 7.82 -20.39
C PRO A 298 -11.94 6.98 -19.58
N ASP A 299 -11.47 6.25 -18.56
CA ASP A 299 -12.33 5.40 -17.73
C ASP A 299 -11.77 5.20 -16.31
N TYR A 300 -12.52 4.51 -15.45
CA TYR A 300 -12.14 4.21 -14.06
C TYR A 300 -10.78 3.51 -13.93
N ARG A 301 -10.43 2.63 -14.84
CA ARG A 301 -9.14 1.90 -14.80
C ARG A 301 -7.96 2.82 -15.03
N HIS A 302 -8.12 3.77 -15.94
CA HIS A 302 -7.14 4.81 -16.19
C HIS A 302 -7.01 5.79 -15.03
N PHE A 303 -8.11 6.09 -14.33
CA PHE A 303 -8.10 6.94 -13.15
C PHE A 303 -7.17 6.39 -12.05
N VAL A 304 -7.38 5.15 -11.61
CA VAL A 304 -6.55 4.53 -10.57
C VAL A 304 -5.09 4.50 -11.01
N SER A 305 -4.83 4.10 -12.25
CA SER A 305 -3.48 4.07 -12.80
C SER A 305 -2.81 5.46 -12.85
N CYS A 306 -3.54 6.51 -13.22
CA CYS A 306 -3.01 7.88 -13.26
C CYS A 306 -2.69 8.40 -11.87
N THR A 307 -3.59 8.26 -10.91
CA THR A 307 -3.36 8.76 -9.54
C THR A 307 -2.21 8.03 -8.86
N GLN A 308 -2.08 6.73 -9.06
CA GLN A 308 -0.94 5.95 -8.58
C GLN A 308 0.38 6.39 -9.21
N ILE A 309 0.38 6.66 -10.52
CA ILE A 309 1.57 7.18 -11.23
C ILE A 309 1.97 8.55 -10.68
N TRP A 310 1.03 9.48 -10.49
CA TRP A 310 1.36 10.81 -9.97
C TRP A 310 1.90 10.76 -8.56
N ALA A 311 1.34 9.93 -7.69
CA ALA A 311 1.84 9.77 -6.35
C ALA A 311 3.23 9.12 -6.30
N LYS A 312 3.43 8.09 -7.10
CA LYS A 312 4.75 7.45 -7.23
C LYS A 312 5.78 8.44 -7.79
N THR A 313 5.37 9.25 -8.80
CA THR A 313 6.21 10.32 -9.34
C THR A 313 6.54 11.36 -8.29
N PHE A 314 5.53 11.79 -7.52
CA PHE A 314 5.74 12.76 -6.43
C PHE A 314 6.73 12.24 -5.39
N SER A 315 6.59 10.98 -4.96
CA SER A 315 7.53 10.36 -4.01
C SER A 315 8.95 10.26 -4.54
N CYS A 316 9.14 9.97 -5.85
CA CYS A 316 10.45 9.98 -6.48
C CYS A 316 11.04 11.41 -6.54
N LEU A 317 10.24 12.41 -6.89
CA LEU A 317 10.67 13.81 -6.95
C LEU A 317 11.00 14.37 -5.55
N GLU A 318 10.21 14.04 -4.53
CA GLU A 318 10.52 14.37 -3.13
C GLU A 318 11.81 13.71 -2.64
N PHE A 319 12.04 12.45 -3.02
CA PHE A 319 13.30 11.78 -2.73
C PHE A 319 14.48 12.50 -3.37
N MET A 320 14.39 12.81 -4.68
CA MET A 320 15.43 13.54 -5.39
C MET A 320 15.63 14.96 -4.85
N TYR A 321 14.57 15.62 -4.38
CA TYR A 321 14.66 16.91 -3.71
C TYR A 321 15.44 16.80 -2.39
N GLY A 322 15.16 15.79 -1.59
CA GLY A 322 15.91 15.51 -0.35
C GLY A 322 17.39 15.22 -0.58
N GLU A 323 17.73 14.64 -1.74
CA GLU A 323 19.12 14.37 -2.15
C GLU A 323 19.77 15.55 -2.92
N GLY A 324 19.06 16.68 -3.07
CA GLY A 324 19.58 17.90 -3.74
C GLY A 324 19.69 17.79 -5.26
N LEU A 325 19.06 16.77 -5.89
CA LEU A 325 19.14 16.51 -7.33
C LEU A 325 18.14 17.34 -8.13
N VAL A 326 17.05 17.77 -7.51
CA VAL A 326 16.01 18.61 -8.10
C VAL A 326 15.63 19.73 -7.15
N GLU A 327 15.14 20.82 -7.69
CA GLU A 327 14.56 21.94 -6.94
C GLU A 327 13.05 21.85 -6.98
N ARG A 328 12.41 22.28 -5.90
CA ARG A 328 10.96 22.32 -5.72
C ARG A 328 10.51 23.76 -5.51
N CYS A 329 9.52 24.24 -6.25
CA CYS A 329 8.83 25.49 -5.95
C CYS A 329 7.31 25.31 -5.97
N GLU A 330 6.61 26.15 -5.22
CA GLU A 330 5.15 26.14 -5.16
C GLU A 330 4.59 27.47 -5.70
N ARG A 331 3.60 27.36 -6.58
CA ARG A 331 2.84 28.51 -7.12
C ARG A 331 1.36 28.16 -7.13
N GLU A 332 0.55 28.96 -6.50
CA GLU A 332 -0.92 28.78 -6.42
C GLU A 332 -1.34 27.36 -5.94
N GLY A 333 -0.56 26.76 -5.03
CA GLY A 333 -0.79 25.41 -4.51
C GLY A 333 -0.40 24.26 -5.47
N ILE A 334 0.23 24.57 -6.60
CA ILE A 334 0.83 23.59 -7.52
C ILE A 334 2.31 23.47 -7.22
N ILE A 335 2.80 22.24 -7.11
CA ILE A 335 4.23 21.97 -6.95
C ILE A 335 4.86 21.76 -8.33
N TYR A 336 5.93 22.52 -8.56
CA TYR A 336 6.77 22.46 -9.74
C TYR A 336 8.16 22.00 -9.38
N TRP A 337 8.77 21.30 -10.31
CA TRP A 337 10.08 20.69 -10.20
C TRP A 337 10.97 21.12 -11.35
N LYS A 338 12.25 21.29 -11.07
CA LYS A 338 13.30 21.49 -12.09
C LYS A 338 14.59 20.83 -11.65
N ARG A 339 15.49 20.56 -12.58
CA ARG A 339 16.84 20.06 -12.30
C ARG A 339 17.64 21.09 -11.49
N THR A 340 18.37 20.64 -10.47
CA THR A 340 19.31 21.51 -9.74
C THR A 340 20.50 21.84 -10.63
N GLU A 341 20.85 23.11 -10.78
CA GLU A 341 22.00 23.54 -11.55
C GLU A 341 23.30 23.07 -10.87
N GLY A 342 24.17 22.40 -11.63
CA GLY A 342 25.47 21.93 -11.13
C GLY A 342 25.47 20.67 -10.29
N ALA A 343 24.34 19.98 -10.09
CA ALA A 343 24.34 18.64 -9.53
C ALA A 343 24.72 17.63 -10.62
N GLY A 344 25.96 17.14 -10.57
CA GLY A 344 26.56 16.16 -11.46
C GLY A 344 26.08 14.75 -11.19
#